data_6435a99d6f5b89bdb2c8cb85e383760f
#
_entry.id   6435a99d6f5b89bdb2c8cb85e383760f
#
_cell.length_a   1.000
_cell.length_b   1.000
_cell.length_c   1.000
_cell.angle_alpha   90.00
_cell.angle_beta   90.00
_cell.angle_gamma   90.00
#
_symmetry.space_group_name_H-M   'P 1'
#
loop_
_entity.id
_entity.type
_entity.pdbx_description
1 polymer ?
#
loop_
_entity_poly.entity_id
_entity_poly.type
_entity_poly.pdbx_seq_one_letter_code
_entity_poly.pdbx_strand_id
1 'polypeptide(L)'
;MAATPRRATESSHFRVVVRARPMLPHEHDEGADGMEISGNAITLRSHDTVTNAQVFQFDRVFDASSAQDEVYQGAAQPAVASVVEGFNASIIAYGQTGTGKTYTMEGTTEAPGIIPRAIGDIFAHVERGQLEAPTRKRFLLRTAYLQIYNDNVSDLLRPERTGLLIREDRKYATQCSNPRRADATDMPAIHTLEPCLGQA
;
A
#
# COMPACT_ATOMS: atom_id res chain seq x y z
N MET A 1 2.29 29.81 38.52
CA MET A 1 3.15 29.12 37.55
C MET A 1 2.26 28.67 36.41
N ALA A 2 2.31 29.36 35.29
CA ALA A 2 1.48 29.08 34.11
C ALA A 2 2.13 27.94 33.33
N ALA A 3 1.34 26.88 33.05
CA ALA A 3 1.78 25.76 32.23
C ALA A 3 1.96 26.23 30.78
N THR A 4 3.15 26.03 30.23
CA THR A 4 3.49 26.29 28.84
C THR A 4 2.65 25.37 27.95
N PRO A 5 1.97 25.88 26.90
CA PRO A 5 1.21 25.03 26.00
C PRO A 5 2.17 24.10 25.27
N ARG A 6 1.90 22.80 25.31
CA ARG A 6 2.57 21.77 24.51
C ARG A 6 2.45 22.18 23.04
N ARG A 7 3.59 22.40 22.41
CA ARG A 7 3.75 22.60 20.97
C ARG A 7 3.02 21.43 20.25
N ALA A 8 2.15 21.77 19.30
CA ALA A 8 1.51 20.78 18.44
C ALA A 8 2.59 19.87 17.85
N THR A 9 2.41 18.57 18.01
CA THR A 9 3.29 17.53 17.49
C THR A 9 3.42 17.72 15.99
N GLU A 10 4.67 17.86 15.53
CA GLU A 10 5.02 17.78 14.13
C GLU A 10 4.34 16.53 13.54
N SER A 11 3.59 16.69 12.46
CA SER A 11 2.93 15.58 11.79
C SER A 11 4.01 14.60 11.37
N SER A 12 4.02 13.43 11.98
CA SER A 12 4.92 12.34 11.60
C SER A 12 4.64 12.02 10.13
N HIS A 13 5.68 12.06 9.28
CA HIS A 13 5.57 11.67 7.87
C HIS A 13 5.34 10.16 7.70
N PHE A 14 5.43 9.39 8.78
CA PHE A 14 5.20 7.96 8.81
C PHE A 14 3.85 7.67 9.46
N ARG A 15 3.09 6.78 8.81
CA ARG A 15 1.86 6.24 9.35
C ARG A 15 1.93 4.73 9.30
N VAL A 16 1.76 4.09 10.44
CA VAL A 16 1.82 2.64 10.59
C VAL A 16 0.43 2.12 10.90
N VAL A 17 -0.12 1.31 10.00
CA VAL A 17 -1.41 0.66 10.18
C VAL A 17 -1.25 -0.85 10.18
N VAL A 18 -2.09 -1.54 10.92
CA VAL A 18 -2.13 -3.01 10.93
C VAL A 18 -3.46 -3.46 10.37
N ARG A 19 -3.43 -4.50 9.54
CA ARG A 19 -4.61 -5.21 9.09
C ARG A 19 -4.54 -6.66 9.51
N ALA A 20 -5.46 -7.08 10.35
CA ALA A 20 -5.67 -8.49 10.66
C ALA A 20 -6.54 -9.14 9.58
N ARG A 21 -6.08 -10.25 9.00
CA ARG A 21 -6.92 -11.04 8.10
C ARG A 21 -7.79 -12.03 8.90
N PRO A 22 -8.89 -12.52 8.32
CA PRO A 22 -9.61 -13.65 8.88
C PRO A 22 -8.67 -14.85 9.08
N MET A 23 -8.91 -15.60 10.13
CA MET A 23 -8.21 -16.87 10.36
C MET A 23 -8.54 -17.89 9.28
N LEU A 24 -7.52 -18.63 8.85
CA LEU A 24 -7.72 -19.74 7.93
C LEU A 24 -8.24 -20.97 8.69
N PRO A 25 -8.98 -21.88 8.03
CA PRO A 25 -9.59 -23.03 8.69
C PRO A 25 -8.62 -23.87 9.55
N HIS A 26 -7.39 -24.06 9.06
CA HIS A 26 -6.35 -24.82 9.78
C HIS A 26 -5.74 -24.07 10.98
N GLU A 27 -5.88 -22.77 11.04
CA GLU A 27 -5.35 -21.95 12.16
C GLU A 27 -6.29 -22.00 13.38
N HIS A 28 -7.56 -22.35 13.19
CA HIS A 28 -8.51 -22.50 14.29
C HIS A 28 -8.12 -23.64 15.25
N ASP A 29 -7.45 -24.68 14.73
CA ASP A 29 -7.05 -25.84 15.50
C ASP A 29 -5.77 -25.59 16.33
N GLU A 30 -4.99 -24.56 16.00
CA GLU A 30 -3.72 -24.24 16.65
C GLU A 30 -3.85 -23.31 17.87
N GLY A 31 -5.08 -22.99 18.29
CA GLY A 31 -5.33 -22.21 19.50
C GLY A 31 -4.98 -20.73 19.37
N ALA A 32 -5.46 -20.09 18.32
CA ALA A 32 -5.15 -18.71 17.93
C ALA A 32 -5.74 -17.61 18.83
N ASP A 33 -6.15 -17.90 20.05
CA ASP A 33 -6.79 -16.93 20.98
C ASP A 33 -5.80 -15.91 21.59
N GLY A 34 -4.59 -15.82 21.07
CA GLY A 34 -3.53 -14.96 21.62
C GLY A 34 -3.60 -13.49 21.21
N MET A 35 -4.47 -13.09 20.27
CA MET A 35 -4.54 -11.72 19.75
C MET A 35 -5.90 -11.07 20.04
N GLU A 36 -5.88 -9.92 20.70
CA GLU A 36 -7.06 -9.10 20.95
C GLU A 36 -6.87 -7.71 20.34
N ILE A 37 -7.87 -7.23 19.60
CA ILE A 37 -7.87 -5.88 18.99
C ILE A 37 -8.83 -5.00 19.79
N SER A 38 -8.33 -3.85 20.27
CA SER A 38 -9.12 -2.85 20.94
C SER A 38 -8.76 -1.46 20.42
N GLY A 39 -9.64 -0.88 19.60
CA GLY A 39 -9.37 0.38 18.90
C GLY A 39 -8.11 0.31 18.05
N ASN A 40 -7.12 1.14 18.33
CA ASN A 40 -5.83 1.16 17.62
C ASN A 40 -4.73 0.35 18.34
N ALA A 41 -5.08 -0.49 19.31
CA ALA A 41 -4.16 -1.33 20.04
C ALA A 41 -4.38 -2.81 19.72
N ILE A 42 -3.28 -3.55 19.67
CA ILE A 42 -3.26 -5.01 19.57
C ILE A 42 -2.58 -5.55 20.82
N THR A 43 -3.28 -6.43 21.53
CA THR A 43 -2.74 -7.15 22.67
C THR A 43 -2.41 -8.58 22.25
N LEU A 44 -1.15 -8.97 22.43
CA LEU A 44 -0.71 -10.36 22.21
C LEU A 44 -0.53 -11.04 23.57
N ARG A 45 -1.14 -12.20 23.73
CA ARG A 45 -0.98 -13.05 24.92
C ARG A 45 -0.15 -14.28 24.55
N SER A 46 0.88 -14.56 25.33
CA SER A 46 1.65 -15.80 25.19
C SER A 46 0.92 -16.96 25.84
N HIS A 47 0.88 -18.11 25.19
CA HIS A 47 0.26 -19.32 25.70
C HIS A 47 0.94 -19.84 26.99
N ASP A 48 2.24 -19.55 27.17
CA ASP A 48 3.05 -20.13 28.25
C ASP A 48 3.04 -19.34 29.55
N THR A 49 2.53 -18.10 29.54
CA THR A 49 2.55 -17.24 30.73
C THR A 49 1.31 -16.35 30.79
N VAL A 50 0.41 -16.63 31.70
CA VAL A 50 -0.82 -15.84 31.98
C VAL A 50 -0.52 -14.36 32.34
N THR A 51 0.75 -14.01 32.55
CA THR A 51 1.18 -12.72 33.10
C THR A 51 1.82 -11.76 32.08
N ASN A 52 2.12 -12.16 30.85
CA ASN A 52 2.82 -11.31 29.89
C ASN A 52 2.00 -11.00 28.65
N ALA A 53 0.97 -10.18 28.80
CA ALA A 53 0.31 -9.55 27.67
C ALA A 53 1.18 -8.39 27.14
N GLN A 54 1.53 -8.41 25.86
CA GLN A 54 2.21 -7.29 25.19
C GLN A 54 1.19 -6.47 24.42
N VAL A 55 1.17 -5.15 24.68
CA VAL A 55 0.28 -4.22 24.01
C VAL A 55 1.07 -3.39 23.01
N PHE A 56 0.63 -3.38 21.76
CA PHE A 56 1.19 -2.59 20.69
C PHE A 56 0.17 -1.57 20.22
N GLN A 57 0.59 -0.33 20.03
CA GLN A 57 -0.27 0.76 19.58
C GLN A 57 0.17 1.22 18.18
N PHE A 58 -0.81 1.44 17.31
CA PHE A 58 -0.62 1.84 15.93
C PHE A 58 -1.46 3.07 15.61
N ASP A 59 -1.23 3.70 14.45
CA ASP A 59 -2.06 4.83 14.01
C ASP A 59 -3.48 4.37 13.67
N ARG A 60 -3.63 3.16 13.14
CA ARG A 60 -4.91 2.49 12.93
C ARG A 60 -4.76 0.98 12.89
N VAL A 61 -5.76 0.28 13.39
CA VAL A 61 -5.89 -1.17 13.26
C VAL A 61 -7.19 -1.50 12.52
N PHE A 62 -7.08 -2.34 11.51
CA PHE A 62 -8.19 -2.91 10.76
C PHE A 62 -8.33 -4.38 11.17
N ASP A 63 -9.49 -4.74 11.63
CA ASP A 63 -9.80 -6.12 12.01
C ASP A 63 -10.14 -7.00 10.80
N ALA A 64 -10.44 -8.27 11.07
CA ALA A 64 -10.75 -9.25 10.04
C ALA A 64 -12.03 -8.95 9.23
N SER A 65 -12.92 -8.11 9.75
CA SER A 65 -14.17 -7.71 9.10
C SER A 65 -14.02 -6.46 8.23
N SER A 66 -12.88 -5.76 8.34
CA SER A 66 -12.66 -4.49 7.65
C SER A 66 -12.65 -4.65 6.13
N ALA A 67 -13.51 -3.90 5.46
CA ALA A 67 -13.65 -3.93 4.01
C ALA A 67 -12.48 -3.23 3.29
N GLN A 68 -12.26 -3.56 2.01
CA GLN A 68 -11.17 -2.99 1.22
C GLN A 68 -11.24 -1.47 1.07
N ASP A 69 -12.43 -0.90 0.92
CA ASP A 69 -12.60 0.55 0.83
C ASP A 69 -12.29 1.24 2.16
N GLU A 70 -12.66 0.64 3.28
CA GLU A 70 -12.32 1.16 4.61
C GLU A 70 -10.81 1.18 4.83
N VAL A 71 -10.12 0.10 4.45
CA VAL A 71 -8.65 0.02 4.49
C VAL A 71 -8.03 1.08 3.58
N TYR A 72 -8.54 1.23 2.35
CA TYR A 72 -8.06 2.24 1.43
C TYR A 72 -8.22 3.66 1.98
N GLN A 73 -9.43 4.02 2.41
CA GLN A 73 -9.72 5.35 2.97
C GLN A 73 -8.86 5.65 4.20
N GLY A 74 -8.69 4.65 5.05
CA GLY A 74 -7.98 4.82 6.30
C GLY A 74 -6.46 4.73 6.20
N ALA A 75 -5.90 4.04 5.23
CA ALA A 75 -4.45 3.84 5.12
C ALA A 75 -3.80 4.60 3.96
N ALA A 76 -4.44 4.63 2.79
CA ALA A 76 -3.82 5.01 1.53
C ALA A 76 -4.34 6.32 0.93
N GLN A 77 -5.63 6.59 1.01
CA GLN A 77 -6.25 7.77 0.38
C GLN A 77 -5.60 9.11 0.77
N PRO A 78 -5.23 9.37 2.04
CA PRO A 78 -4.52 10.60 2.39
C PRO A 78 -3.16 10.74 1.70
N ALA A 79 -2.44 9.63 1.51
CA ALA A 79 -1.18 9.62 0.79
C ALA A 79 -1.38 9.92 -0.71
N VAL A 80 -2.43 9.35 -1.32
CA VAL A 80 -2.81 9.63 -2.72
C VAL A 80 -3.19 11.10 -2.90
N ALA A 81 -3.96 11.67 -1.97
CA ALA A 81 -4.29 13.10 -1.98
C ALA A 81 -3.02 13.99 -1.95
N SER A 82 -2.06 13.64 -1.10
CA SER A 82 -0.79 14.38 -1.03
C SER A 82 0.02 14.29 -2.32
N VAL A 83 -0.01 13.15 -3.02
CA VAL A 83 0.66 13.00 -4.33
C VAL A 83 0.07 13.95 -5.36
N VAL A 84 -1.23 14.12 -5.37
CA VAL A 84 -1.92 15.04 -6.28
C VAL A 84 -1.58 16.50 -5.97
N GLU A 85 -1.27 16.82 -4.72
CA GLU A 85 -0.78 18.13 -4.30
C GLU A 85 0.72 18.36 -4.61
N GLY A 86 1.43 17.33 -5.08
CA GLY A 86 2.84 17.42 -5.51
C GLY A 86 3.85 16.82 -4.53
N PHE A 87 3.41 16.12 -3.49
CA PHE A 87 4.29 15.42 -2.57
C PHE A 87 4.56 13.98 -3.03
N ASN A 88 5.73 13.46 -2.69
CA ASN A 88 6.01 12.05 -2.88
C ASN A 88 5.39 11.23 -1.75
N ALA A 89 4.80 10.08 -2.09
CA ALA A 89 4.29 9.14 -1.11
C ALA A 89 4.68 7.71 -1.47
N SER A 90 4.82 6.87 -0.45
CA SER A 90 5.06 5.43 -0.58
C SER A 90 4.10 4.67 0.31
N ILE A 91 3.53 3.60 -0.22
CA ILE A 91 2.67 2.68 0.52
C ILE A 91 3.34 1.31 0.48
N ILE A 92 3.63 0.76 1.65
CA ILE A 92 4.38 -0.48 1.80
C ILE A 92 3.51 -1.49 2.56
N ALA A 93 3.23 -2.63 1.93
CA ALA A 93 2.63 -3.78 2.62
C ALA A 93 3.73 -4.72 3.10
N TYR A 94 3.76 -4.96 4.41
CA TYR A 94 4.76 -5.81 5.06
C TYR A 94 4.09 -6.93 5.85
N GLY A 95 4.71 -8.10 5.86
CA GLY A 95 4.25 -9.28 6.59
C GLY A 95 4.81 -10.55 5.98
N GLN A 96 4.71 -11.68 6.69
CA GLN A 96 5.13 -12.99 6.17
C GLN A 96 4.22 -13.46 5.00
N THR A 97 4.62 -14.53 4.33
CA THR A 97 3.78 -15.14 3.28
C THR A 97 2.43 -15.58 3.86
N GLY A 98 1.36 -15.38 3.10
CA GLY A 98 0.00 -15.73 3.52
C GLY A 98 -0.73 -14.70 4.41
N THR A 99 -0.08 -13.59 4.83
CA THR A 99 -0.73 -12.56 5.67
C THR A 99 -1.70 -11.64 4.94
N GLY A 100 -1.86 -11.77 3.61
CA GLY A 100 -2.80 -10.97 2.83
C GLY A 100 -2.22 -9.68 2.25
N LYS A 101 -0.89 -9.56 2.10
CA LYS A 101 -0.26 -8.39 1.43
C LYS A 101 -0.83 -8.14 0.05
N THR A 102 -0.85 -9.16 -0.80
CA THR A 102 -1.38 -9.07 -2.17
C THR A 102 -2.86 -8.73 -2.17
N TYR A 103 -3.65 -9.37 -1.30
CA TYR A 103 -5.07 -9.04 -1.16
C TYR A 103 -5.29 -7.58 -0.75
N THR A 104 -4.46 -7.04 0.14
CA THR A 104 -4.56 -5.63 0.56
C THR A 104 -4.15 -4.68 -0.56
N MET A 105 -3.11 -4.98 -1.32
CA MET A 105 -2.59 -4.11 -2.36
C MET A 105 -3.39 -4.20 -3.67
N GLU A 106 -3.64 -5.40 -4.16
CA GLU A 106 -4.30 -5.65 -5.44
C GLU A 106 -5.80 -5.93 -5.24
N GLY A 107 -6.15 -6.78 -4.28
CA GLY A 107 -7.51 -7.23 -4.02
C GLY A 107 -7.98 -8.26 -5.03
N THR A 108 -9.28 -8.28 -5.25
CA THR A 108 -9.96 -9.08 -6.29
C THR A 108 -10.80 -8.17 -7.18
N THR A 109 -11.40 -8.72 -8.23
CA THR A 109 -12.31 -7.97 -9.11
C THR A 109 -13.51 -7.42 -8.33
N GLU A 110 -14.05 -8.21 -7.40
CA GLU A 110 -15.21 -7.85 -6.59
C GLU A 110 -14.83 -6.93 -5.41
N ALA A 111 -13.60 -7.06 -4.92
CA ALA A 111 -13.07 -6.30 -3.78
C ALA A 111 -11.69 -5.71 -4.10
N PRO A 112 -11.61 -4.65 -4.93
CA PRO A 112 -10.35 -4.03 -5.33
C PRO A 112 -9.54 -3.53 -4.12
N GLY A 113 -8.22 -3.72 -4.17
CA GLY A 113 -7.29 -3.30 -3.13
C GLY A 113 -6.86 -1.83 -3.25
N ILE A 114 -5.74 -1.51 -2.61
CA ILE A 114 -5.20 -0.15 -2.56
C ILE A 114 -4.80 0.35 -3.95
N ILE A 115 -4.10 -0.47 -4.75
CA ILE A 115 -3.56 -0.04 -6.05
C ILE A 115 -4.67 0.39 -7.02
N PRO A 116 -5.67 -0.43 -7.34
CA PRO A 116 -6.71 -0.03 -8.29
C PRO A 116 -7.52 1.17 -7.81
N ARG A 117 -7.76 1.31 -6.50
CA ARG A 117 -8.46 2.46 -5.93
C ARG A 117 -7.64 3.74 -6.03
N ALA A 118 -6.34 3.68 -5.72
CA ALA A 118 -5.43 4.81 -5.85
C ALA A 118 -5.34 5.31 -7.30
N ILE A 119 -5.26 4.39 -8.25
CA ILE A 119 -5.27 4.72 -9.68
C ILE A 119 -6.58 5.41 -10.06
N GLY A 120 -7.72 4.87 -9.60
CA GLY A 120 -9.04 5.49 -9.83
C GLY A 120 -9.12 6.93 -9.32
N ASP A 121 -8.65 7.19 -8.09
CA ASP A 121 -8.65 8.53 -7.50
C ASP A 121 -7.75 9.50 -8.27
N ILE A 122 -6.57 9.04 -8.73
CA ILE A 122 -5.65 9.84 -9.55
C ILE A 122 -6.32 10.22 -10.88
N PHE A 123 -6.95 9.26 -11.57
CA PHE A 123 -7.65 9.54 -12.83
C PHE A 123 -8.84 10.48 -12.62
N ALA A 124 -9.64 10.27 -11.59
CA ALA A 124 -10.74 11.16 -11.26
C ALA A 124 -10.28 12.60 -10.96
N HIS A 125 -9.07 12.76 -10.36
CA HIS A 125 -8.47 14.09 -10.17
C HIS A 125 -8.04 14.71 -11.50
N VAL A 126 -7.41 13.94 -12.39
CA VAL A 126 -6.99 14.40 -13.72
C VAL A 126 -8.18 14.86 -14.54
N GLU A 127 -9.25 14.08 -14.57
CA GLU A 127 -10.50 14.41 -15.29
C GLU A 127 -11.10 15.72 -14.77
N ARG A 128 -11.23 15.88 -13.46
CA ARG A 128 -11.72 17.13 -12.85
C ARG A 128 -10.84 18.32 -13.24
N GLY A 129 -9.52 18.18 -13.16
CA GLY A 129 -8.59 19.24 -13.53
C GLY A 129 -8.64 19.62 -15.01
N GLN A 130 -8.95 18.67 -15.91
CA GLN A 130 -9.18 18.94 -17.33
C GLN A 130 -10.49 19.67 -17.59
N LEU A 131 -11.56 19.32 -16.88
CA LEU A 131 -12.87 19.98 -16.99
C LEU A 131 -12.81 21.45 -16.51
N GLU A 132 -12.11 21.69 -15.40
CA GLU A 132 -12.00 23.03 -14.80
C GLU A 132 -11.12 23.99 -15.62
N ALA A 133 -10.08 23.48 -16.29
CA ALA A 133 -9.12 24.29 -17.04
C ALA A 133 -8.56 23.58 -18.28
N PRO A 134 -9.40 23.32 -19.31
CA PRO A 134 -9.06 22.46 -20.45
C PRO A 134 -7.85 22.97 -21.28
N THR A 135 -7.56 24.26 -21.22
CA THR A 135 -6.48 24.88 -22.00
C THR A 135 -5.20 25.12 -21.23
N ARG A 136 -5.21 24.98 -19.90
CA ARG A 136 -4.08 25.39 -19.04
C ARG A 136 -3.33 24.23 -18.41
N LYS A 137 -3.94 23.03 -18.25
CA LYS A 137 -3.33 21.90 -17.58
C LYS A 137 -3.28 20.69 -18.51
N ARG A 138 -2.09 20.14 -18.67
CA ARG A 138 -1.87 18.84 -19.28
C ARG A 138 -1.28 17.92 -18.25
N PHE A 139 -1.86 16.73 -18.08
CA PHE A 139 -1.38 15.71 -17.19
C PHE A 139 -0.71 14.59 -18.01
N LEU A 140 0.45 14.14 -17.54
CA LEU A 140 1.13 12.99 -18.07
C LEU A 140 1.34 12.00 -16.91
N LEU A 141 0.65 10.88 -16.98
CA LEU A 141 0.80 9.77 -16.03
C LEU A 141 1.73 8.73 -16.63
N ARG A 142 2.71 8.30 -15.83
CA ARG A 142 3.63 7.23 -16.18
C ARG A 142 3.65 6.19 -15.09
N THR A 143 3.63 4.93 -15.46
CA THR A 143 3.75 3.80 -14.55
C THR A 143 4.98 2.97 -14.90
N ALA A 144 5.56 2.34 -13.88
CA ALA A 144 6.55 1.29 -14.01
C ALA A 144 6.17 0.16 -13.05
N TYR A 145 6.36 -1.08 -13.47
CA TYR A 145 6.04 -2.24 -12.66
C TYR A 145 7.24 -3.16 -12.59
N LEU A 146 7.84 -3.27 -11.42
CA LEU A 146 9.09 -3.98 -11.19
C LEU A 146 8.88 -5.10 -10.18
N GLN A 147 9.61 -6.19 -10.37
CA GLN A 147 9.73 -7.28 -9.42
C GLN A 147 11.17 -7.39 -8.95
N ILE A 148 11.35 -7.59 -7.65
CA ILE A 148 12.64 -7.98 -7.06
C ILE A 148 12.48 -9.38 -6.51
N TYR A 149 13.19 -10.31 -7.08
CA TYR A 149 13.18 -11.71 -6.66
C TYR A 149 14.60 -12.25 -6.67
N ASN A 150 15.04 -12.80 -5.55
CA ASN A 150 16.40 -13.36 -5.36
C ASN A 150 17.49 -12.38 -5.84
N ASP A 151 17.43 -11.14 -5.34
CA ASP A 151 18.31 -10.01 -5.68
C ASP A 151 18.35 -9.61 -7.16
N ASN A 152 17.44 -10.15 -7.96
CA ASN A 152 17.31 -9.81 -9.37
C ASN A 152 16.11 -8.88 -9.59
N VAL A 153 16.32 -7.76 -10.26
CA VAL A 153 15.27 -6.79 -10.61
C VAL A 153 14.82 -7.04 -12.04
N SER A 154 13.52 -7.23 -12.22
CA SER A 154 12.89 -7.47 -13.53
C SER A 154 11.79 -6.45 -13.80
N ASP A 155 11.62 -6.10 -15.08
CA ASP A 155 10.54 -5.24 -15.55
C ASP A 155 9.33 -6.10 -15.92
N LEU A 156 8.25 -6.01 -15.13
CA LEU A 156 7.03 -6.79 -15.35
C LEU A 156 6.21 -6.30 -16.57
N LEU A 157 6.45 -5.08 -17.05
CA LEU A 157 5.88 -4.60 -18.30
C LEU A 157 6.65 -5.13 -19.52
N ARG A 158 7.87 -5.64 -19.30
CA ARG A 158 8.73 -6.31 -20.28
C ARG A 158 9.45 -7.48 -19.63
N PRO A 159 8.80 -8.65 -19.47
CA PRO A 159 9.35 -9.80 -18.74
C PRO A 159 10.69 -10.33 -19.30
N GLU A 160 10.98 -10.03 -20.56
CA GLU A 160 12.28 -10.36 -21.18
C GLU A 160 13.45 -9.53 -20.61
N ARG A 161 13.17 -8.45 -19.89
CA ARG A 161 14.19 -7.60 -19.26
C ARG A 161 14.38 -7.99 -17.81
N THR A 162 15.41 -8.73 -17.56
CA THR A 162 15.86 -9.15 -16.22
C THR A 162 17.23 -8.57 -15.91
N GLY A 163 17.63 -8.58 -14.64
CA GLY A 163 18.95 -8.09 -14.24
C GLY A 163 19.09 -6.58 -14.35
N LEU A 164 18.02 -5.83 -14.15
CA LEU A 164 18.07 -4.37 -14.17
C LEU A 164 18.95 -3.86 -13.03
N LEU A 165 19.83 -2.91 -13.35
CA LEU A 165 20.69 -2.28 -12.36
C LEU A 165 19.98 -1.11 -11.71
N ILE A 166 20.06 -1.03 -10.38
CA ILE A 166 19.65 0.15 -9.63
C ILE A 166 20.79 1.16 -9.70
N ARG A 167 20.51 2.37 -10.16
CA ARG A 167 21.47 3.46 -10.28
C ARG A 167 20.93 4.71 -9.62
N GLU A 168 21.82 5.45 -9.02
CA GLU A 168 21.53 6.76 -8.47
C GLU A 168 21.81 7.83 -9.54
N ASP A 169 20.83 8.63 -9.88
CA ASP A 169 20.95 9.76 -10.78
C ASP A 169 20.86 11.07 -9.98
N ARG A 170 21.84 11.96 -10.18
CA ARG A 170 21.89 13.24 -9.44
C ARG A 170 20.66 14.14 -9.67
N LYS A 171 19.94 13.93 -10.78
CA LYS A 171 18.79 14.75 -11.17
C LYS A 171 17.44 14.12 -10.80
N TYR A 172 17.37 12.80 -10.77
CA TYR A 172 16.10 12.05 -10.68
C TYR A 172 16.04 11.04 -9.53
N ALA A 173 16.97 11.10 -8.58
CA ALA A 173 17.10 10.13 -7.50
C ALA A 173 17.42 8.70 -7.98
N THR A 174 17.10 7.69 -7.18
CA THR A 174 17.40 6.30 -7.49
C THR A 174 16.54 5.80 -8.64
N GLN A 175 17.14 5.24 -9.67
CA GLN A 175 16.45 4.71 -10.86
C GLN A 175 16.93 3.30 -11.17
N CYS A 176 16.01 2.45 -11.63
CA CYS A 176 16.39 1.22 -12.32
C CYS A 176 16.83 1.54 -13.75
N SER A 177 17.84 0.83 -14.25
CA SER A 177 18.35 1.05 -15.61
C SER A 177 17.24 0.75 -16.64
N ASN A 178 16.71 1.83 -17.23
CA ASN A 178 15.79 1.80 -18.35
C ASN A 178 14.53 0.91 -18.16
N PRO A 179 13.77 1.03 -17.06
CA PRO A 179 12.46 0.38 -17.00
C PRO A 179 11.55 0.99 -18.08
N ARG A 180 10.65 0.18 -18.63
CA ARG A 180 9.60 0.75 -19.48
C ARG A 180 8.75 1.67 -18.62
N ARG A 181 8.57 2.90 -19.07
CA ARG A 181 7.53 3.79 -18.60
C ARG A 181 6.41 3.73 -19.63
N ALA A 182 5.29 3.12 -19.27
CA ALA A 182 4.09 3.18 -20.08
C ALA A 182 3.36 4.48 -19.76
N ASP A 183 2.94 5.21 -20.79
CA ASP A 183 2.01 6.31 -20.62
C ASP A 183 0.64 5.70 -20.26
N ALA A 184 -0.07 6.32 -19.34
CA ALA A 184 -1.32 5.74 -18.82
C ALA A 184 -2.41 5.57 -19.90
N THR A 185 -2.26 6.28 -21.03
CA THR A 185 -3.13 6.13 -22.22
C THR A 185 -2.91 4.83 -22.96
N ASP A 186 -1.76 4.17 -22.78
CA ASP A 186 -1.39 2.92 -23.45
C ASP A 186 -1.76 1.68 -22.62
N MET A 187 -2.28 1.89 -21.41
CA MET A 187 -2.74 0.78 -20.58
C MET A 187 -4.11 0.31 -21.09
N PRO A 188 -4.27 -0.97 -21.43
CA PRO A 188 -5.60 -1.53 -21.59
C PRO A 188 -6.35 -1.29 -20.27
N ALA A 189 -7.62 -0.93 -20.39
CA ALA A 189 -8.47 -0.62 -19.24
C ALA A 189 -8.16 -1.58 -18.09
N ILE A 190 -7.95 -1.05 -16.90
CA ILE A 190 -7.44 -1.71 -15.68
C ILE A 190 -8.21 -2.99 -15.27
N HIS A 191 -9.17 -3.42 -16.07
CA HIS A 191 -9.96 -4.63 -15.88
C HIS A 191 -9.20 -5.95 -16.14
N THR A 192 -7.92 -5.92 -16.57
CA THR A 192 -7.22 -7.16 -16.92
C THR A 192 -5.75 -7.14 -16.49
N LEU A 193 -5.48 -6.86 -15.23
CA LEU A 193 -4.28 -7.38 -14.60
C LEU A 193 -4.64 -8.76 -14.03
N GLU A 194 -4.63 -9.79 -14.88
CA GLU A 194 -4.60 -11.14 -14.37
C GLU A 194 -3.35 -11.28 -13.50
N PRO A 195 -3.50 -11.79 -12.25
CA PRO A 195 -2.34 -12.04 -11.42
C PRO A 195 -1.48 -13.09 -12.11
N CYS A 196 -0.27 -12.73 -12.50
CA CYS A 196 0.76 -13.73 -12.80
C CYS A 196 1.11 -14.42 -11.46
N LEU A 197 0.24 -15.35 -11.05
CA LEU A 197 0.55 -16.32 -10.01
C LEU A 197 1.58 -17.26 -10.58
N GLY A 198 2.85 -16.96 -10.34
CA GLY A 198 3.92 -17.92 -10.45
C GLY A 198 3.62 -19.07 -9.50
N GLN A 199 3.33 -20.25 -10.05
CA GLN A 199 3.36 -21.51 -9.33
C GLN A 199 4.78 -21.72 -8.81
N ALA A 200 4.91 -21.87 -7.50
CA ALA A 200 5.98 -22.60 -6.84
C ALA A 200 5.42 -23.19 -5.55
#